data_8da644035ac1f8e99035d6f617caf1f6
#
_entry.id   8da644035ac1f8e99035d6f617caf1f6
#
_cell.length_a   1.000
_cell.length_b   1.000
_cell.length_c   1.000
_cell.angle_alpha   90.00
_cell.angle_beta   90.00
_cell.angle_gamma   90.00
#
_symmetry.space_group_name_H-M   'P 1'
#
loop_
_entity.id
_entity.type
_entity.pdbx_description
1 polymer ?
#
loop_
_entity_poly.entity_id
_entity_poly.type
_entity_poly.pdbx_seq_one_letter_code
_entity_poly.pdbx_strand_id
1 'polypeptide(L)'
;KNTQLQIMVHGPEISKSTVEIKYPGVRIKEVVKTENPNYLFIYIDIAPKTKPGKMDIVFKEGKEKTVYEYELLPRSTKQGADGFTSADVLYLITPDRFANGNPSNDIIGGARMSRERSGARHGGDIQGVTDHLDYIKDLGVTAIWLNPVQENNANTYHGYAITDFYDVDPRFGTMEEYIEMIDKAHEN
;
A
#
# COMPACT_ATOMS: atom_id res chain seq x y z
N LYS A 1 -19.68 11.48 10.59
CA LYS A 1 -18.29 11.84 10.21
C LYS A 1 -17.37 11.34 11.32
N ASN A 2 -16.43 10.45 10.97
CA ASN A 2 -15.50 9.90 11.94
C ASN A 2 -14.55 11.01 12.40
N THR A 3 -14.59 11.35 13.69
CA THR A 3 -13.66 12.29 14.33
C THR A 3 -12.48 11.57 14.97
N GLN A 4 -12.44 10.25 14.86
CA GLN A 4 -11.38 9.41 15.40
C GLN A 4 -10.55 8.82 14.24
N LEU A 5 -9.24 8.83 14.42
CA LEU A 5 -8.28 8.18 13.51
C LEU A 5 -7.43 7.21 14.34
N GLN A 6 -7.23 6.01 13.81
CA GLN A 6 -6.24 5.06 14.30
C GLN A 6 -5.01 5.13 13.40
N ILE A 7 -3.85 5.31 14.00
CA ILE A 7 -2.55 5.29 13.31
C ILE A 7 -1.81 4.05 13.81
N MET A 8 -1.50 3.12 12.91
CA MET A 8 -0.59 2.02 13.18
C MET A 8 0.84 2.51 12.98
N VAL A 9 1.71 2.19 13.93
CA VAL A 9 3.14 2.51 13.86
C VAL A 9 3.92 1.21 13.93
N HIS A 10 4.84 1.03 13.00
CA HIS A 10 5.76 -0.11 12.93
C HIS A 10 7.20 0.39 13.01
N GLY A 11 8.02 -0.30 13.76
CA GLY A 11 9.46 -0.05 13.92
C GLY A 11 10.06 -0.93 15.02
N PRO A 12 11.37 -1.19 15.00
CA PRO A 12 12.02 -2.01 16.01
C PRO A 12 11.72 -1.50 17.41
N GLU A 13 11.16 -2.37 18.28
CA GLU A 13 10.88 -2.09 19.70
C GLU A 13 10.01 -0.84 19.95
N ILE A 14 9.25 -0.36 18.94
CA ILE A 14 8.50 0.91 19.00
C ILE A 14 7.49 0.96 20.16
N SER A 15 7.01 -0.21 20.61
CA SER A 15 6.09 -0.31 21.75
C SER A 15 6.70 0.17 23.08
N LYS A 16 8.03 0.28 23.18
CA LYS A 16 8.71 0.81 24.38
C LYS A 16 8.58 2.32 24.47
N SER A 17 8.32 3.00 23.36
CA SER A 17 8.20 4.44 23.30
C SER A 17 6.94 4.96 23.98
N THR A 18 7.03 6.17 24.51
CA THR A 18 5.89 7.04 24.81
C THR A 18 5.62 7.94 23.62
N VAL A 19 4.36 8.28 23.40
CA VAL A 19 3.91 9.07 22.22
C VAL A 19 3.39 10.40 22.66
N GLU A 20 3.84 11.47 21.99
CA GLU A 20 3.32 12.83 22.18
C GLU A 20 2.92 13.42 20.82
N ILE A 21 1.78 14.11 20.80
CA ILE A 21 1.31 14.91 19.67
C ILE A 21 0.95 16.30 20.20
N LYS A 22 1.51 17.34 19.58
CA LYS A 22 1.18 18.73 19.89
C LYS A 22 0.68 19.43 18.63
N TYR A 23 -0.61 19.26 18.34
CA TYR A 23 -1.23 19.88 17.18
C TYR A 23 -2.61 20.46 17.56
N PRO A 24 -2.93 21.72 17.17
CA PRO A 24 -4.19 22.34 17.53
C PRO A 24 -5.40 21.54 17.05
N GLY A 25 -6.25 21.14 17.99
CA GLY A 25 -7.45 20.35 17.68
C GLY A 25 -7.23 18.84 17.56
N VAL A 26 -6.02 18.33 17.78
CA VAL A 26 -5.72 16.89 17.84
C VAL A 26 -5.38 16.50 19.28
N ARG A 27 -5.93 15.38 19.73
CA ARG A 27 -5.67 14.83 21.05
C ARG A 27 -5.47 13.32 20.97
N ILE A 28 -4.42 12.80 21.60
CA ILE A 28 -4.28 11.37 21.81
C ILE A 28 -5.39 10.91 22.77
N LYS A 29 -6.19 9.95 22.32
CA LYS A 29 -7.19 9.28 23.14
C LYS A 29 -6.60 8.09 23.87
N GLU A 30 -5.82 7.30 23.16
CA GLU A 30 -5.23 6.06 23.67
C GLU A 30 -4.00 5.67 22.84
N VAL A 31 -3.04 5.01 23.48
CA VAL A 31 -1.92 4.33 22.81
C VAL A 31 -1.97 2.86 23.23
N VAL A 32 -2.26 1.99 22.26
CA VAL A 32 -2.33 0.54 22.47
C VAL A 32 -1.02 -0.10 22.04
N LYS A 33 -0.39 -0.82 22.95
CA LYS A 33 0.80 -1.63 22.73
C LYS A 33 0.36 -3.06 22.48
N THR A 34 0.95 -3.71 21.48
CA THR A 34 0.63 -5.09 21.14
C THR A 34 1.63 -6.06 21.82
N GLU A 35 1.35 -7.36 21.76
CA GLU A 35 2.30 -8.39 22.18
C GLU A 35 3.59 -8.36 21.36
N ASN A 36 3.48 -8.02 20.07
CA ASN A 36 4.64 -7.79 19.23
C ASN A 36 5.24 -6.40 19.54
N PRO A 37 6.49 -6.32 20.06
CA PRO A 37 7.08 -5.05 20.47
C PRO A 37 7.33 -4.07 19.31
N ASN A 38 7.26 -4.53 18.08
CA ASN A 38 7.50 -3.72 16.89
C ASN A 38 6.27 -2.94 16.39
N TYR A 39 5.14 -3.04 17.09
CA TYR A 39 3.90 -2.35 16.72
C TYR A 39 3.29 -1.59 17.91
N LEU A 40 2.68 -0.45 17.59
CA LEU A 40 1.74 0.22 18.48
C LEU A 40 0.65 0.93 17.66
N PHE A 41 -0.49 1.18 18.30
CA PHE A 41 -1.59 1.89 17.69
C PHE A 41 -1.89 3.16 18.48
N ILE A 42 -1.96 4.29 17.77
CA ILE A 42 -2.29 5.60 18.34
C ILE A 42 -3.72 5.94 17.94
N TYR A 43 -4.62 6.05 18.89
CA TYR A 43 -5.97 6.55 18.66
C TYR A 43 -5.99 8.04 18.96
N ILE A 44 -6.37 8.84 17.97
CA ILE A 44 -6.46 10.28 18.10
C ILE A 44 -7.88 10.76 17.84
N ASP A 45 -8.30 11.78 18.60
CA ASP A 45 -9.51 12.56 18.32
C ASP A 45 -9.11 13.82 17.55
N ILE A 46 -9.81 14.11 16.46
CA ILE A 46 -9.61 15.28 15.62
C ILE A 46 -10.84 16.17 15.68
N ALA A 47 -10.69 17.37 16.23
CA ALA A 47 -11.79 18.32 16.34
C ALA A 47 -12.33 18.75 14.95
N PRO A 48 -13.63 19.02 14.78
CA PRO A 48 -14.23 19.37 13.49
C PRO A 48 -13.58 20.56 12.77
N LYS A 49 -13.02 21.50 13.55
CA LYS A 49 -12.40 22.74 13.04
C LYS A 49 -10.87 22.63 12.91
N THR A 50 -10.28 21.45 13.12
CA THR A 50 -8.84 21.24 12.98
C THR A 50 -8.43 21.55 11.54
N LYS A 51 -7.41 22.38 11.38
CA LYS A 51 -6.85 22.71 10.07
C LYS A 51 -5.97 21.57 9.57
N PRO A 52 -5.91 21.34 8.27
CA PRO A 52 -4.92 20.43 7.68
C PRO A 52 -3.51 21.02 7.85
N GLY A 53 -2.49 20.16 7.81
CA GLY A 53 -1.09 20.54 7.90
C GLY A 53 -0.21 19.44 8.48
N LYS A 54 1.07 19.73 8.60
CA LYS A 54 2.08 18.83 9.12
C LYS A 54 2.02 18.76 10.64
N MET A 55 1.93 17.58 11.18
CA MET A 55 1.78 17.28 12.60
C MET A 55 2.91 16.36 13.05
N ASP A 56 3.69 16.83 14.02
CA ASP A 56 4.75 16.01 14.61
C ASP A 56 4.18 14.96 15.57
N ILE A 57 4.47 13.70 15.29
CA ILE A 57 4.31 12.60 16.23
C ILE A 57 5.67 12.30 16.84
N VAL A 58 5.79 12.51 18.14
CA VAL A 58 7.05 12.38 18.87
C VAL A 58 7.06 11.08 19.65
N PHE A 59 8.02 10.22 19.37
CA PHE A 59 8.31 8.99 20.10
C PHE A 59 9.50 9.19 21.02
N LYS A 60 9.37 8.77 22.28
CA LYS A 60 10.45 8.89 23.29
C LYS A 60 10.69 7.55 23.95
N GLU A 61 11.95 7.12 23.99
CA GLU A 61 12.44 5.98 24.74
C GLU A 61 13.68 6.41 25.55
N GLY A 62 13.54 6.46 26.88
CA GLY A 62 14.61 6.95 27.75
C GLY A 62 15.04 8.39 27.38
N LYS A 63 16.29 8.54 26.90
CA LYS A 63 16.83 9.83 26.42
C LYS A 63 16.68 10.06 24.90
N GLU A 64 16.30 9.01 24.18
CA GLU A 64 16.15 9.07 22.73
C GLU A 64 14.80 9.67 22.35
N LYS A 65 14.80 10.43 21.26
CA LYS A 65 13.63 11.10 20.72
C LYS A 65 13.64 10.96 19.21
N THR A 66 12.58 10.36 18.68
CA THR A 66 12.32 10.30 17.22
C THR A 66 11.08 11.12 16.91
N VAL A 67 11.12 11.89 15.83
CA VAL A 67 9.98 12.70 15.36
C VAL A 67 9.59 12.22 13.97
N TYR A 68 8.31 11.90 13.81
CA TYR A 68 7.72 11.59 12.52
C TYR A 68 6.75 12.71 12.15
N GLU A 69 6.97 13.34 11.01
CA GLU A 69 6.08 14.36 10.47
C GLU A 69 4.91 13.68 9.75
N TYR A 70 3.72 13.75 10.34
CA TYR A 70 2.50 13.20 9.77
C TYR A 70 1.70 14.30 9.09
N GLU A 71 1.34 14.11 7.83
CA GLU A 71 0.50 15.06 7.10
C GLU A 71 -0.98 14.81 7.38
N LEU A 72 -1.61 15.78 8.05
CA LEU A 72 -3.05 15.81 8.22
C LEU A 72 -3.70 16.47 7.01
N LEU A 73 -4.25 15.67 6.13
CA LEU A 73 -4.86 16.13 4.88
C LEU A 73 -6.16 16.90 5.12
N PRO A 74 -6.55 17.80 4.21
CA PRO A 74 -7.84 18.46 4.25
C PRO A 74 -8.98 17.43 4.17
N ARG A 75 -10.09 17.69 4.83
CA ARG A 75 -11.28 16.84 4.73
C ARG A 75 -11.80 16.87 3.30
N SER A 76 -11.99 15.69 2.72
CA SER A 76 -12.63 15.58 1.42
C SER A 76 -14.02 16.19 1.45
N THR A 77 -14.33 17.03 0.47
CA THR A 77 -15.68 17.56 0.23
C THR A 77 -16.53 16.58 -0.59
N LYS A 78 -15.91 15.58 -1.21
CA LYS A 78 -16.60 14.50 -1.91
C LYS A 78 -17.31 13.60 -0.89
N GLN A 79 -18.58 13.30 -1.12
CA GLN A 79 -19.35 12.36 -0.33
C GLN A 79 -18.96 10.93 -0.75
N GLY A 80 -18.15 10.27 0.08
CA GLY A 80 -17.85 8.86 -0.07
C GLY A 80 -16.98 8.51 -1.29
N ALA A 81 -16.54 7.28 -1.35
CA ALA A 81 -16.09 6.68 -2.59
C ALA A 81 -17.33 6.25 -3.38
N ASP A 82 -17.37 6.61 -4.65
CA ASP A 82 -18.36 6.06 -5.56
C ASP A 82 -18.09 4.55 -5.66
N GLY A 83 -19.06 3.73 -5.28
CA GLY A 83 -18.96 2.28 -5.40
C GLY A 83 -19.13 1.84 -6.86
N PHE A 84 -18.82 0.59 -7.14
CA PHE A 84 -19.07 -0.01 -8.44
C PHE A 84 -20.58 -0.12 -8.71
N THR A 85 -20.94 0.01 -9.99
CA THR A 85 -22.29 -0.09 -10.49
C THR A 85 -22.39 -1.18 -11.57
N SER A 86 -23.57 -1.45 -12.09
CA SER A 86 -23.76 -2.36 -13.22
C SER A 86 -23.17 -1.84 -14.55
N ALA A 87 -22.73 -0.59 -14.59
CA ALA A 87 -22.05 0.00 -15.74
C ALA A 87 -20.52 -0.26 -15.72
N ASP A 88 -20.00 -0.76 -14.59
CA ASP A 88 -18.58 -0.97 -14.42
C ASP A 88 -18.15 -2.36 -14.90
N VAL A 89 -16.99 -2.43 -15.52
CA VAL A 89 -16.34 -3.65 -15.98
C VAL A 89 -15.02 -3.82 -15.21
N LEU A 90 -14.99 -4.81 -14.30
CA LEU A 90 -13.79 -5.13 -13.52
C LEU A 90 -13.00 -6.22 -14.24
N TYR A 91 -11.72 -5.98 -14.44
CA TYR A 91 -10.80 -6.94 -15.02
C TYR A 91 -9.79 -7.43 -13.98
N LEU A 92 -9.90 -8.71 -13.60
CA LEU A 92 -8.95 -9.35 -12.70
C LEU A 92 -7.69 -9.74 -13.48
N ILE A 93 -6.53 -9.23 -13.04
CA ILE A 93 -5.23 -9.52 -13.64
C ILE A 93 -4.35 -10.23 -12.60
N THR A 94 -3.76 -11.35 -13.00
CA THR A 94 -2.60 -11.95 -12.33
C THR A 94 -1.35 -11.44 -13.06
N PRO A 95 -0.57 -10.47 -12.52
CA PRO A 95 0.52 -9.84 -13.25
C PRO A 95 1.49 -10.84 -13.87
N ASP A 96 1.92 -11.84 -13.09
CA ASP A 96 2.81 -12.92 -13.58
C ASP A 96 2.32 -13.61 -14.86
N ARG A 97 1.01 -13.61 -15.11
CA ARG A 97 0.37 -14.30 -16.25
C ARG A 97 -0.02 -13.36 -17.37
N PHE A 98 0.11 -12.06 -17.18
CA PHE A 98 -0.39 -11.08 -18.14
C PHE A 98 0.66 -10.73 -19.20
N ALA A 99 1.64 -9.92 -18.85
CA ALA A 99 2.70 -9.50 -19.75
C ALA A 99 4.00 -9.26 -18.99
N ASN A 100 5.15 -9.59 -19.62
CA ASN A 100 6.47 -9.29 -19.11
C ASN A 100 6.95 -7.97 -19.75
N GLY A 101 7.01 -6.91 -18.99
CA GLY A 101 7.52 -5.60 -19.42
C GLY A 101 8.98 -5.39 -19.07
N ASN A 102 9.48 -6.08 -18.02
CA ASN A 102 10.85 -5.94 -17.55
C ASN A 102 11.52 -7.30 -17.30
N PRO A 103 12.16 -7.91 -18.30
CA PRO A 103 12.83 -9.21 -18.14
C PRO A 103 13.95 -9.24 -17.09
N SER A 104 14.42 -8.09 -16.61
CA SER A 104 15.52 -8.03 -15.63
C SER A 104 15.07 -8.47 -14.22
N ASN A 105 13.77 -8.45 -13.94
CA ASN A 105 13.20 -8.86 -12.66
C ASN A 105 12.77 -10.35 -12.62
N ASP A 106 12.88 -11.08 -13.73
CA ASP A 106 12.42 -12.46 -13.88
C ASP A 106 13.06 -13.44 -12.91
N ILE A 107 14.36 -13.25 -12.59
CA ILE A 107 15.18 -14.21 -11.83
C ILE A 107 15.74 -13.52 -10.57
N ILE A 108 14.88 -13.02 -9.71
CA ILE A 108 15.27 -12.45 -8.41
C ILE A 108 15.01 -13.48 -7.31
N GLY A 109 15.92 -13.55 -6.33
CA GLY A 109 15.77 -14.42 -5.16
C GLY A 109 15.76 -15.92 -5.47
N GLY A 110 16.34 -16.35 -6.61
CA GLY A 110 16.38 -17.74 -7.02
C GLY A 110 15.04 -18.30 -7.52
N ALA A 111 14.08 -17.44 -7.81
CA ALA A 111 12.80 -17.84 -8.39
C ALA A 111 13.02 -18.53 -9.75
N ARG A 112 12.35 -19.67 -9.95
CA ARG A 112 12.41 -20.40 -11.23
C ARG A 112 11.27 -19.92 -12.13
N MET A 113 11.63 -19.31 -13.24
CA MET A 113 10.70 -19.01 -14.32
C MET A 113 10.58 -20.19 -15.27
N SER A 114 9.38 -20.57 -15.66
CA SER A 114 9.13 -21.57 -16.69
C SER A 114 7.70 -21.45 -17.21
N ARG A 115 7.55 -20.97 -18.43
CA ARG A 115 6.24 -20.84 -19.08
C ARG A 115 5.60 -22.20 -19.45
N GLU A 116 6.37 -23.27 -19.41
CA GLU A 116 5.89 -24.64 -19.67
C GLU A 116 5.19 -25.26 -18.44
N ARG A 117 5.47 -24.75 -17.26
CA ARG A 117 4.90 -25.26 -16.00
C ARG A 117 3.85 -24.30 -15.45
N SER A 118 2.62 -24.78 -15.34
CA SER A 118 1.50 -23.97 -14.82
C SER A 118 1.73 -23.43 -13.41
N GLY A 119 2.45 -24.17 -12.55
CA GLY A 119 2.76 -23.73 -11.17
C GLY A 119 4.02 -22.87 -11.04
N ALA A 120 4.80 -22.69 -12.11
CA ALA A 120 5.99 -21.83 -12.10
C ALA A 120 5.62 -20.38 -12.42
N ARG A 121 6.53 -19.45 -12.15
CA ARG A 121 6.43 -18.07 -12.59
C ARG A 121 6.60 -18.00 -14.12
N HIS A 122 5.87 -17.08 -14.75
CA HIS A 122 5.93 -16.80 -16.19
C HIS A 122 6.57 -15.46 -16.52
N GLY A 123 6.90 -14.64 -15.50
CA GLY A 123 7.65 -13.41 -15.65
C GLY A 123 6.83 -12.16 -15.98
N GLY A 124 5.51 -12.24 -15.93
CA GLY A 124 4.68 -11.03 -16.03
C GLY A 124 4.84 -10.14 -14.80
N ASP A 125 4.73 -8.82 -14.99
CA ASP A 125 5.08 -7.81 -14.00
C ASP A 125 4.21 -6.54 -14.10
N ILE A 126 4.46 -5.57 -13.21
CA ILE A 126 3.77 -4.28 -13.17
C ILE A 126 4.02 -3.47 -14.45
N GLN A 127 5.27 -3.50 -14.96
CA GLN A 127 5.60 -2.81 -16.19
C GLN A 127 4.80 -3.37 -17.38
N GLY A 128 4.64 -4.68 -17.44
CA GLY A 128 3.82 -5.32 -18.47
C GLY A 128 2.35 -4.93 -18.40
N VAL A 129 1.80 -4.73 -17.21
CA VAL A 129 0.44 -4.19 -17.05
C VAL A 129 0.40 -2.74 -17.53
N THR A 130 1.38 -1.92 -17.12
CA THR A 130 1.48 -0.50 -17.49
C THR A 130 1.54 -0.31 -19.00
N ASP A 131 2.33 -1.11 -19.68
CA ASP A 131 2.51 -1.05 -21.15
C ASP A 131 1.24 -1.42 -21.94
N HIS A 132 0.27 -2.06 -21.28
CA HIS A 132 -0.97 -2.51 -21.90
C HIS A 132 -2.23 -1.82 -21.38
N LEU A 133 -2.11 -0.69 -20.68
CA LEU A 133 -3.27 0.05 -20.16
C LEU A 133 -4.21 0.50 -21.27
N ASP A 134 -3.68 0.96 -22.41
CA ASP A 134 -4.51 1.35 -23.56
C ASP A 134 -5.31 0.16 -24.11
N TYR A 135 -4.69 -1.02 -24.21
CA TYR A 135 -5.38 -2.24 -24.61
C TYR A 135 -6.51 -2.61 -23.61
N ILE A 136 -6.25 -2.50 -22.32
CA ILE A 136 -7.24 -2.78 -21.27
C ILE A 136 -8.41 -1.80 -21.38
N LYS A 137 -8.14 -0.52 -21.60
CA LYS A 137 -9.14 0.52 -21.83
C LYS A 137 -9.99 0.23 -23.08
N ASP A 138 -9.35 -0.15 -24.18
CA ASP A 138 -10.03 -0.47 -25.44
C ASP A 138 -10.97 -1.68 -25.33
N LEU A 139 -10.73 -2.57 -24.37
CA LEU A 139 -11.67 -3.66 -24.01
C LEU A 139 -12.94 -3.15 -23.29
N GLY A 140 -13.00 -1.87 -22.91
CA GLY A 140 -14.10 -1.29 -22.15
C GLY A 140 -14.00 -1.55 -20.63
N VAL A 141 -12.84 -1.89 -20.11
CA VAL A 141 -12.58 -2.06 -18.67
C VAL A 141 -12.62 -0.70 -18.00
N THR A 142 -13.34 -0.60 -16.87
CA THR A 142 -13.44 0.62 -16.07
C THR A 142 -12.66 0.53 -14.74
N ALA A 143 -12.28 -0.69 -14.34
CA ALA A 143 -11.47 -0.90 -13.15
C ALA A 143 -10.59 -2.15 -13.28
N ILE A 144 -9.35 -2.05 -12.87
CA ILE A 144 -8.40 -3.17 -12.78
C ILE A 144 -8.39 -3.70 -11.35
N TRP A 145 -8.47 -5.02 -11.23
CA TRP A 145 -8.25 -5.73 -9.97
C TRP A 145 -6.99 -6.58 -10.12
N LEU A 146 -5.89 -6.14 -9.54
CA LEU A 146 -4.67 -6.94 -9.53
C LEU A 146 -4.72 -8.02 -8.45
N ASN A 147 -4.23 -9.22 -8.76
CA ASN A 147 -3.74 -10.10 -7.72
C ASN A 147 -2.62 -9.40 -6.93
N PRO A 148 -2.40 -9.77 -5.64
CA PRO A 148 -1.44 -9.08 -4.79
C PRO A 148 -0.06 -8.96 -5.44
N VAL A 149 0.50 -7.74 -5.43
CA VAL A 149 1.85 -7.43 -5.88
C VAL A 149 2.81 -7.18 -4.71
N GLN A 150 2.32 -7.27 -3.47
CA GLN A 150 3.13 -7.16 -2.27
C GLN A 150 4.19 -8.27 -2.21
N GLU A 151 5.28 -8.01 -1.47
CA GLU A 151 6.33 -8.99 -1.26
C GLU A 151 5.74 -10.31 -0.76
N ASN A 152 6.11 -11.41 -1.41
CA ASN A 152 5.56 -12.72 -1.12
C ASN A 152 6.60 -13.84 -1.25
N ASN A 153 6.23 -15.04 -0.80
CA ASN A 153 7.09 -16.21 -0.85
C ASN A 153 7.60 -16.47 -2.27
N ALA A 154 8.91 -16.68 -2.41
CA ALA A 154 9.63 -16.84 -3.69
C ALA A 154 9.05 -17.90 -4.64
N ASN A 155 8.31 -18.86 -4.13
CA ASN A 155 7.76 -19.95 -4.94
C ASN A 155 6.34 -19.68 -5.46
N THR A 156 5.73 -18.53 -5.13
CA THR A 156 4.38 -18.22 -5.57
C THR A 156 4.35 -17.27 -6.75
N TYR A 157 3.48 -17.54 -7.72
CA TYR A 157 3.25 -16.68 -8.88
C TYR A 157 2.01 -15.79 -8.71
N HIS A 158 1.11 -16.19 -7.82
CA HIS A 158 -0.20 -15.57 -7.67
C HIS A 158 -0.24 -14.40 -6.68
N GLY A 159 0.83 -14.17 -5.91
CA GLY A 159 0.95 -13.07 -4.95
C GLY A 159 0.23 -13.27 -3.59
N TYR A 160 -0.56 -14.32 -3.40
CA TYR A 160 -1.37 -14.50 -2.17
C TYR A 160 -0.61 -15.08 -0.96
N ALA A 161 0.69 -15.30 -1.05
CA ALA A 161 1.54 -15.71 0.08
C ALA A 161 2.37 -14.52 0.60
N ILE A 162 1.70 -13.42 0.93
CA ILE A 162 2.30 -12.14 1.30
C ILE A 162 3.14 -12.30 2.56
N THR A 163 4.38 -11.81 2.50
CA THR A 163 5.35 -11.76 3.60
C THR A 163 5.58 -10.36 4.13
N ASP A 164 5.42 -9.33 3.27
CA ASP A 164 5.40 -7.93 3.67
C ASP A 164 4.25 -7.19 2.96
N PHE A 165 3.39 -6.52 3.74
CA PHE A 165 2.25 -5.75 3.23
C PHE A 165 2.60 -4.34 2.81
N TYR A 166 3.81 -3.87 3.12
CA TYR A 166 4.24 -2.49 2.92
C TYR A 166 5.20 -2.31 1.76
N ASP A 167 5.62 -3.41 1.13
CA ASP A 167 6.55 -3.37 0.01
C ASP A 167 6.03 -4.16 -1.19
N VAL A 168 6.53 -3.80 -2.37
CA VAL A 168 6.25 -4.50 -3.64
C VAL A 168 7.26 -5.61 -3.82
N ASP A 169 6.78 -6.77 -4.26
CA ASP A 169 7.67 -7.89 -4.59
C ASP A 169 8.59 -7.50 -5.76
N PRO A 170 9.92 -7.55 -5.57
CA PRO A 170 10.86 -7.11 -6.59
C PRO A 170 10.77 -7.89 -7.92
N ARG A 171 10.10 -9.04 -7.91
CA ARG A 171 9.81 -9.82 -9.12
C ARG A 171 8.62 -9.29 -9.91
N PHE A 172 7.83 -8.40 -9.32
CA PHE A 172 6.76 -7.68 -10.01
C PHE A 172 7.16 -6.24 -10.35
N GLY A 173 8.16 -5.68 -9.66
CA GLY A 173 8.61 -4.32 -9.87
C GLY A 173 8.97 -3.60 -8.57
N THR A 174 8.95 -2.28 -8.62
CA THR A 174 9.19 -1.40 -7.47
C THR A 174 7.93 -0.68 -7.02
N MET A 175 7.98 -0.04 -5.85
CA MET A 175 6.88 0.80 -5.37
C MET A 175 6.63 1.99 -6.30
N GLU A 176 7.69 2.56 -6.87
CA GLU A 176 7.61 3.66 -7.84
C GLU A 176 6.89 3.24 -9.12
N GLU A 177 7.23 2.06 -9.67
CA GLU A 177 6.55 1.49 -10.85
C GLU A 177 5.07 1.18 -10.55
N TYR A 178 4.77 0.73 -9.33
CA TYR A 178 3.38 0.47 -8.93
C TYR A 178 2.56 1.76 -8.83
N ILE A 179 3.13 2.83 -8.26
CA ILE A 179 2.49 4.15 -8.19
C ILE A 179 2.28 4.70 -9.60
N GLU A 180 3.31 4.62 -10.46
CA GLU A 180 3.23 5.07 -11.85
C GLU A 180 2.11 4.35 -12.63
N MET A 181 1.99 3.03 -12.45
CA MET A 181 0.90 2.25 -13.07
C MET A 181 -0.48 2.75 -12.62
N ILE A 182 -0.64 3.02 -11.31
CA ILE A 182 -1.92 3.53 -10.77
C ILE A 182 -2.25 4.90 -11.36
N ASP A 183 -1.27 5.81 -11.40
CA ASP A 183 -1.46 7.16 -11.92
C ASP A 183 -1.85 7.11 -13.39
N LYS A 184 -1.14 6.34 -14.20
CA LYS A 184 -1.46 6.13 -15.63
C LYS A 184 -2.82 5.47 -15.84
N ALA A 185 -3.22 4.52 -15.00
CA ALA A 185 -4.54 3.90 -15.09
C ALA A 185 -5.66 4.90 -14.76
N HIS A 186 -5.41 5.86 -13.86
CA HIS A 186 -6.37 6.92 -13.53
C HIS A 186 -6.45 8.04 -14.59
N GLU A 187 -5.41 8.22 -15.40
CA GLU A 187 -5.40 9.16 -16.53
C GLU A 187 -6.16 8.63 -17.75
N ASN A 188 -6.31 7.31 -17.85
CA ASN A 188 -6.99 6.62 -18.94
C ASN A 188 -8.49 6.50 -18.73
#